data_6104f7e04467cf2cedad8e69b85125e4
#
_entry.id   6104f7e04467cf2cedad8e69b85125e4
#
_cell.length_a   1.000
_cell.length_b   1.000
_cell.length_c   1.000
_cell.angle_alpha   90.00
_cell.angle_beta   90.00
_cell.angle_gamma   90.00
#
_symmetry.space_group_name_H-M   'P 1'
#
loop_
_entity.id
_entity.type
_entity.pdbx_description
1 polymer ?
#
loop_
_entity_poly.entity_id
_entity_poly.type
_entity_poly.pdbx_seq_one_letter_code
_entity_poly.pdbx_strand_id
1 'polypeptide(L)'
;MAIQDVCQAASPAYLSAVMLGTSAYVVRALQPVEDRIALAPLARERKTLDHTLESMARLAAYAQLRSAGRLGAAGVDDLIAFGHELLARPVPWLDAARAVDAANTAAYRRFRAAWNAQDPRLLALCTDGPADVSRPRRPTAKPRRGARA
;
A
#
# COMPACT_ATOMS: atom_id res chain seq x y z
N MET A 1 -5.69 -3.13 12.13
CA MET A 1 -7.10 -3.45 11.84
C MET A 1 -8.05 -2.41 12.40
N ALA A 2 -8.02 -2.07 13.68
CA ALA A 2 -8.94 -1.06 14.26
C ALA A 2 -9.03 0.25 13.46
N ILE A 3 -7.91 0.76 12.92
CA ILE A 3 -7.91 1.96 12.07
C ILE A 3 -8.71 1.73 10.77
N GLN A 4 -8.56 0.58 10.11
CA GLN A 4 -9.30 0.29 8.88
C GLN A 4 -10.80 0.20 9.13
N ASP A 5 -11.22 -0.39 10.26
CA ASP A 5 -12.63 -0.52 10.61
C ASP A 5 -13.31 0.82 10.86
N VAL A 6 -12.59 1.82 11.38
CA VAL A 6 -13.16 3.15 11.66
C VAL A 6 -13.03 4.13 10.49
N CYS A 7 -12.05 3.96 9.62
CA CYS A 7 -11.80 4.86 8.49
C CYS A 7 -12.60 4.50 7.24
N GLN A 8 -12.92 3.21 7.02
CA GLN A 8 -13.60 2.74 5.82
C GLN A 8 -15.12 2.82 5.97
N ALA A 9 -15.83 3.18 4.90
CA ALA A 9 -17.29 3.17 4.86
C ALA A 9 -17.85 1.74 4.88
N ALA A 10 -17.13 0.82 4.21
CA ALA A 10 -17.38 -0.61 4.22
C ALA A 10 -16.02 -1.31 4.30
N SER A 11 -15.86 -2.20 5.26
CA SER A 11 -14.65 -3.00 5.36
C SER A 11 -14.60 -4.01 4.21
N PRO A 12 -13.40 -4.29 3.66
CA PRO A 12 -13.24 -5.36 2.68
C PRO A 12 -13.76 -6.68 3.23
N ALA A 13 -14.37 -7.50 2.37
CA ALA A 13 -14.81 -8.82 2.75
C ALA A 13 -13.63 -9.63 3.36
N TYR A 14 -13.94 -10.39 4.41
CA TYR A 14 -12.98 -11.21 5.15
C TYR A 14 -11.85 -10.43 5.85
N LEU A 15 -11.95 -9.09 5.99
CA LEU A 15 -10.94 -8.33 6.71
C LEU A 15 -10.87 -8.79 8.16
N SER A 16 -9.84 -9.55 8.50
CA SER A 16 -9.62 -10.08 9.84
C SER A 16 -8.13 -10.24 10.13
N ALA A 17 -7.78 -10.15 11.42
CA ALA A 17 -6.46 -10.54 11.87
C ALA A 17 -6.51 -12.01 12.30
N VAL A 18 -5.60 -12.82 11.81
CA VAL A 18 -5.48 -14.23 12.14
C VAL A 18 -4.07 -14.55 12.58
N MET A 19 -3.95 -15.46 13.54
CA MET A 19 -2.68 -16.01 13.95
C MET A 19 -2.50 -17.38 13.30
N LEU A 20 -1.37 -17.58 12.61
CA LEU A 20 -0.95 -18.88 12.10
C LEU A 20 0.38 -19.24 12.76
N GLY A 21 0.33 -20.16 13.72
CA GLY A 21 1.46 -20.40 14.61
C GLY A 21 1.80 -19.16 15.42
N THR A 22 3.03 -18.67 15.31
CA THR A 22 3.54 -17.48 16.01
C THR A 22 3.42 -16.20 15.20
N SER A 23 2.97 -16.26 13.95
CA SER A 23 2.93 -15.12 13.04
C SER A 23 1.51 -14.57 12.89
N ALA A 24 1.40 -13.24 12.91
CA ALA A 24 0.15 -12.53 12.70
C ALA A 24 -0.02 -12.17 11.21
N TYR A 25 -1.20 -12.40 10.68
CA TYR A 25 -1.57 -12.11 9.28
C TYR A 25 -2.84 -11.27 9.23
N VAL A 26 -2.95 -10.49 8.17
CA VAL A 26 -4.21 -9.83 7.80
C VAL A 26 -4.79 -10.57 6.60
N VAL A 27 -5.99 -11.09 6.76
CA VAL A 27 -6.78 -11.72 5.70
C VAL A 27 -7.79 -10.72 5.17
N ARG A 28 -7.91 -10.62 3.87
CA ARG A 28 -8.92 -9.81 3.19
C ARG A 28 -9.23 -10.40 1.82
N ALA A 29 -10.38 -10.04 1.25
CA ALA A 29 -10.69 -10.37 -0.14
C ALA A 29 -9.61 -9.83 -1.09
N LEU A 30 -9.28 -10.60 -2.09
CA LEU A 30 -8.39 -10.16 -3.16
C LEU A 30 -9.09 -9.10 -3.99
N GLN A 31 -8.45 -7.94 -4.14
CA GLN A 31 -8.94 -6.90 -5.04
C GLN A 31 -8.56 -7.26 -6.47
N PRO A 32 -9.53 -7.35 -7.40
CA PRO A 32 -9.25 -7.53 -8.81
C PRO A 32 -8.29 -6.46 -9.36
N VAL A 33 -7.48 -6.83 -10.34
CA VAL A 33 -6.49 -5.89 -10.93
C VAL A 33 -7.21 -4.76 -11.66
N GLU A 34 -8.36 -5.05 -12.23
CA GLU A 34 -9.22 -4.13 -12.97
C GLU A 34 -9.75 -2.99 -12.09
N ASP A 35 -9.91 -3.24 -10.79
CA ASP A 35 -10.37 -2.25 -9.81
C ASP A 35 -9.25 -1.32 -9.32
N ARG A 36 -8.04 -1.47 -9.85
CA ARG A 36 -6.90 -0.65 -9.47
C ARG A 36 -6.70 0.51 -10.42
N ILE A 37 -6.63 1.71 -9.86
CA ILE A 37 -6.31 2.90 -10.64
C ILE A 37 -4.80 2.94 -10.88
N ALA A 38 -4.38 2.87 -12.14
CA ALA A 38 -3.00 3.08 -12.55
C ALA A 38 -2.77 4.57 -12.84
N LEU A 39 -2.04 5.27 -11.97
CA LEU A 39 -1.79 6.71 -12.13
C LEU A 39 -0.81 7.03 -13.27
N ALA A 40 0.14 6.14 -13.57
CA ALA A 40 1.16 6.40 -14.57
C ALA A 40 0.61 6.67 -15.99
N PRO A 41 -0.38 5.92 -16.50
CA PRO A 41 -1.04 6.26 -17.76
C PRO A 41 -1.77 7.59 -17.72
N LEU A 42 -2.40 7.93 -16.60
CA LEU A 42 -3.17 9.16 -16.41
C LEU A 42 -2.29 10.42 -16.40
N ALA A 43 -0.99 10.28 -16.15
CA ALA A 43 -0.05 11.40 -16.17
C ALA A 43 0.01 12.13 -17.54
N ARG A 44 -0.43 11.48 -18.62
CA ARG A 44 -0.51 12.06 -19.98
C ARG A 44 -1.78 12.91 -20.18
N GLU A 45 -2.80 12.73 -19.34
CA GLU A 45 -4.08 13.41 -19.40
C GLU A 45 -4.32 14.24 -18.15
N ARG A 46 -3.80 15.46 -18.12
CA ARG A 46 -3.78 16.28 -16.92
C ARG A 46 -5.15 16.43 -16.26
N LYS A 47 -6.21 16.66 -17.03
CA LYS A 47 -7.56 16.81 -16.48
C LYS A 47 -8.03 15.55 -15.74
N THR A 48 -7.83 14.39 -16.35
CA THR A 48 -8.20 13.10 -15.76
C THR A 48 -7.37 12.80 -14.52
N LEU A 49 -6.07 13.13 -14.56
CA LEU A 49 -5.20 13.00 -13.38
C LEU A 49 -5.67 13.91 -12.24
N ASP A 50 -5.94 15.19 -12.52
CA ASP A 50 -6.37 16.16 -11.51
C ASP A 50 -7.70 15.71 -10.86
N HIS A 51 -8.69 15.28 -11.62
CA HIS A 51 -9.95 14.72 -11.09
C HIS A 51 -9.73 13.46 -10.26
N THR A 52 -8.84 12.59 -10.69
CA THR A 52 -8.52 11.36 -9.96
C THR A 52 -7.88 11.70 -8.61
N LEU A 53 -6.89 12.60 -8.60
CA LEU A 53 -6.22 13.06 -7.37
C LEU A 53 -7.19 13.78 -6.43
N GLU A 54 -8.08 14.62 -6.96
CA GLU A 54 -9.13 15.27 -6.16
C GLU A 54 -10.05 14.23 -5.51
N SER A 55 -10.48 13.22 -6.26
CA SER A 55 -11.32 12.14 -5.73
C SER A 55 -10.60 11.35 -4.64
N MET A 56 -9.32 11.03 -4.84
CA MET A 56 -8.50 10.35 -3.83
C MET A 56 -8.34 11.20 -2.56
N ALA A 57 -8.11 12.51 -2.70
CA ALA A 57 -8.00 13.42 -1.57
C ALA A 57 -9.32 13.52 -0.78
N ARG A 58 -10.46 13.60 -1.47
CA ARG A 58 -11.79 13.58 -0.84
C ARG A 58 -12.04 12.28 -0.08
N LEU A 59 -11.68 11.13 -0.66
CA LEU A 59 -11.82 9.83 0.02
C LEU A 59 -10.96 9.75 1.29
N ALA A 60 -9.74 10.29 1.25
CA ALA A 60 -8.87 10.37 2.42
C ALA A 60 -9.47 11.27 3.52
N ALA A 61 -10.00 12.44 3.14
CA ALA A 61 -10.67 13.34 4.08
C ALA A 61 -11.91 12.68 4.70
N TYR A 62 -12.73 11.99 3.91
CA TYR A 62 -13.90 11.25 4.42
C TYR A 62 -13.49 10.10 5.36
N ALA A 63 -12.37 9.43 5.10
CA ALA A 63 -11.85 8.40 6.00
C ALA A 63 -11.46 9.00 7.36
N GLN A 64 -10.80 10.15 7.37
CA GLN A 64 -10.46 10.89 8.58
C GLN A 64 -11.70 11.35 9.34
N LEU A 65 -12.68 11.94 8.65
CA LEU A 65 -13.93 12.36 9.26
C LEU A 65 -14.73 11.20 9.88
N ARG A 66 -14.73 10.02 9.24
CA ARG A 66 -15.37 8.83 9.82
C ARG A 66 -14.71 8.36 11.10
N SER A 67 -13.39 8.52 11.20
CA SER A 67 -12.63 8.12 12.39
C SER A 67 -12.62 9.19 13.49
N ALA A 68 -13.10 10.41 13.21
CA ALA A 68 -13.07 11.53 14.13
C ALA A 68 -13.72 11.18 15.48
N GLY A 69 -13.01 11.49 16.58
CA GLY A 69 -13.45 11.21 17.93
C GLY A 69 -13.51 9.72 18.33
N ARG A 70 -13.10 8.81 17.46
CA ARG A 70 -13.09 7.36 17.73
C ARG A 70 -11.69 6.89 18.11
N LEU A 71 -11.62 5.98 19.09
CA LEU A 71 -10.36 5.36 19.53
C LEU A 71 -9.24 6.38 19.86
N GLY A 72 -9.59 7.54 20.40
CA GLY A 72 -8.66 8.60 20.74
C GLY A 72 -8.20 9.47 19.57
N ALA A 73 -8.84 9.37 18.39
CA ALA A 73 -8.60 10.25 17.26
C ALA A 73 -9.10 11.66 17.54
N ALA A 74 -8.50 12.64 16.85
CA ALA A 74 -8.89 14.05 16.88
C ALA A 74 -10.38 14.24 16.54
N GLY A 75 -11.00 15.25 17.13
CA GLY A 75 -12.38 15.64 16.84
C GLY A 75 -12.54 16.26 15.45
N VAL A 76 -13.77 16.49 15.04
CA VAL A 76 -14.06 17.11 13.73
C VAL A 76 -13.51 18.54 13.69
N ASP A 77 -13.62 19.31 14.78
CA ASP A 77 -13.13 20.68 14.85
C ASP A 77 -11.61 20.75 14.69
N ASP A 78 -10.89 19.82 15.29
CA ASP A 78 -9.43 19.70 15.13
C ASP A 78 -9.05 19.39 13.68
N LEU A 79 -9.81 18.51 13.01
CA LEU A 79 -9.58 18.18 11.61
C LEU A 79 -9.86 19.38 10.69
N ILE A 80 -10.89 20.18 10.99
CA ILE A 80 -11.18 21.40 10.27
C ILE A 80 -10.06 22.42 10.46
N ALA A 81 -9.62 22.64 11.70
CA ALA A 81 -8.51 23.54 12.02
C ALA A 81 -7.22 23.12 11.30
N PHE A 82 -6.91 21.84 11.29
CA PHE A 82 -5.78 21.27 10.53
C PHE A 82 -5.93 21.54 9.01
N GLY A 83 -7.12 21.36 8.46
CA GLY A 83 -7.38 21.65 7.04
C GLY A 83 -7.13 23.12 6.69
N HIS A 84 -7.55 24.05 7.54
CA HIS A 84 -7.28 25.48 7.37
C HIS A 84 -5.78 25.79 7.46
N GLU A 85 -5.05 25.19 8.41
CA GLU A 85 -3.59 25.34 8.52
C GLU A 85 -2.88 24.85 7.27
N LEU A 86 -3.28 23.69 6.75
CA LEU A 86 -2.71 23.08 5.55
C LEU A 86 -2.89 23.97 4.32
N LEU A 87 -4.08 24.57 4.17
CA LEU A 87 -4.37 25.51 3.08
C LEU A 87 -3.59 26.83 3.22
N ALA A 88 -3.43 27.33 4.45
CA ALA A 88 -2.69 28.56 4.71
C ALA A 88 -1.19 28.41 4.48
N ARG A 89 -0.63 27.22 4.73
CA ARG A 89 0.80 26.94 4.64
C ARG A 89 1.10 25.60 3.96
N PRO A 90 0.83 25.47 2.64
CA PRO A 90 0.98 24.19 1.93
C PRO A 90 2.44 23.75 1.73
N VAL A 91 3.38 24.70 1.65
CA VAL A 91 4.78 24.41 1.27
C VAL A 91 5.47 23.42 2.21
N PRO A 92 5.45 23.57 3.56
CA PRO A 92 6.09 22.62 4.46
C PRO A 92 5.53 21.17 4.30
N TRP A 93 4.24 21.05 4.03
CA TRP A 93 3.59 19.74 3.82
C TRP A 93 4.00 19.09 2.51
N LEU A 94 4.12 19.88 1.44
CA LEU A 94 4.63 19.40 0.15
C LEU A 94 6.09 18.99 0.24
N ASP A 95 6.91 19.72 0.97
CA ASP A 95 8.31 19.37 1.17
C ASP A 95 8.47 18.11 2.03
N ALA A 96 7.67 17.96 3.07
CA ALA A 96 7.62 16.71 3.84
C ALA A 96 7.19 15.51 2.95
N ALA A 97 6.18 15.68 2.10
CA ALA A 97 5.74 14.64 1.17
C ALA A 97 6.85 14.27 0.17
N ARG A 98 7.57 15.24 -0.38
CA ARG A 98 8.73 15.01 -1.28
C ARG A 98 9.86 14.28 -0.55
N ALA A 99 10.14 14.63 0.69
CA ALA A 99 11.16 13.96 1.50
C ALA A 99 10.80 12.48 1.73
N VAL A 100 9.54 12.18 2.03
CA VAL A 100 9.03 10.80 2.17
C VAL A 100 9.15 10.03 0.86
N ASP A 101 8.79 10.63 -0.28
CA ASP A 101 8.92 10.02 -1.59
C ASP A 101 10.38 9.70 -1.92
N ALA A 102 11.29 10.63 -1.68
CA ALA A 102 12.73 10.42 -1.88
C ALA A 102 13.26 9.27 -0.99
N ALA A 103 12.86 9.24 0.28
CA ALA A 103 13.24 8.17 1.21
C ALA A 103 12.70 6.79 0.76
N ASN A 104 11.44 6.73 0.35
CA ASN A 104 10.81 5.51 -0.16
C ASN A 104 11.49 5.02 -1.44
N THR A 105 11.78 5.93 -2.37
CA THR A 105 12.49 5.60 -3.61
C THR A 105 13.88 5.04 -3.32
N ALA A 106 14.63 5.64 -2.39
CA ALA A 106 15.94 5.16 -1.98
C ALA A 106 15.85 3.79 -1.29
N ALA A 107 14.86 3.57 -0.42
CA ALA A 107 14.60 2.29 0.23
C ALA A 107 14.26 1.20 -0.79
N TYR A 108 13.39 1.51 -1.76
CA TYR A 108 13.02 0.58 -2.83
C TYR A 108 14.21 0.18 -3.71
N ARG A 109 15.09 1.14 -4.06
CA ARG A 109 16.30 0.84 -4.83
C ARG A 109 17.24 -0.09 -4.06
N ARG A 110 17.44 0.13 -2.74
CA ARG A 110 18.21 -0.77 -1.89
C ARG A 110 17.60 -2.17 -1.82
N PHE A 111 16.29 -2.26 -1.61
CA PHE A 111 15.56 -3.51 -1.61
C PHE A 111 15.74 -4.27 -2.94
N ARG A 112 15.53 -3.59 -4.07
CA ARG A 112 15.72 -4.21 -5.40
C ARG A 112 17.15 -4.70 -5.64
N ALA A 113 18.14 -3.93 -5.22
CA ALA A 113 19.54 -4.35 -5.34
C ALA A 113 19.81 -5.61 -4.51
N ALA A 114 19.38 -5.65 -3.26
CA ALA A 114 19.52 -6.81 -2.38
C ALA A 114 18.74 -8.03 -2.91
N TRP A 115 17.54 -7.82 -3.43
CA TRP A 115 16.73 -8.88 -4.05
C TRP A 115 17.42 -9.48 -5.28
N ASN A 116 17.93 -8.64 -6.17
CA ASN A 116 18.63 -9.08 -7.38
C ASN A 116 19.96 -9.79 -7.05
N ALA A 117 20.64 -9.35 -5.98
CA ALA A 117 21.85 -9.99 -5.48
C ALA A 117 21.58 -11.27 -4.68
N GLN A 118 20.29 -11.64 -4.49
CA GLN A 118 19.91 -12.80 -3.66
C GLN A 118 20.50 -12.73 -2.24
N ASP A 119 20.48 -11.54 -1.63
CA ASP A 119 21.02 -11.31 -0.29
C ASP A 119 20.44 -12.32 0.71
N PRO A 120 21.29 -13.15 1.37
CA PRO A 120 20.83 -14.18 2.29
C PRO A 120 19.99 -13.62 3.45
N ARG A 121 20.25 -12.38 3.89
CA ARG A 121 19.48 -11.73 4.96
C ARG A 121 18.05 -11.44 4.54
N LEU A 122 17.88 -11.00 3.29
CA LEU A 122 16.54 -10.75 2.73
C LEU A 122 15.79 -12.08 2.50
N LEU A 123 16.48 -13.08 2.00
CA LEU A 123 15.90 -14.40 1.78
C LEU A 123 15.50 -15.07 3.10
N ALA A 124 16.28 -14.93 4.15
CA ALA A 124 15.94 -15.42 5.48
C ALA A 124 14.61 -14.83 5.99
N LEU A 125 14.37 -13.53 5.81
CA LEU A 125 13.09 -12.92 6.16
C LEU A 125 11.89 -13.49 5.39
N CYS A 126 12.13 -14.05 4.19
CA CYS A 126 11.09 -14.71 3.40
C CYS A 126 10.92 -16.21 3.75
N THR A 127 11.92 -16.82 4.37
CA THR A 127 11.91 -18.25 4.72
C THR A 127 11.48 -18.51 6.15
N ASP A 128 11.63 -17.56 7.06
CA ASP A 128 11.17 -17.65 8.46
C ASP A 128 9.65 -17.51 8.63
N GLY A 129 8.90 -17.46 7.53
CA GLY A 129 7.46 -17.71 7.56
C GLY A 129 7.19 -19.16 7.93
N PRO A 130 6.01 -19.50 8.52
CA PRO A 130 5.71 -20.84 8.98
C PRO A 130 6.00 -21.84 7.86
N ALA A 131 6.91 -22.79 8.15
CA ALA A 131 7.14 -23.92 7.29
C ALA A 131 5.79 -24.59 7.01
N ASP A 132 5.52 -24.80 5.73
CA ASP A 132 4.39 -25.57 5.24
C ASP A 132 3.03 -24.83 5.08
N VAL A 133 3.00 -23.92 4.10
CA VAL A 133 1.82 -23.84 3.23
C VAL A 133 2.35 -24.06 1.82
N SER A 134 1.95 -25.17 1.22
CA SER A 134 2.32 -25.65 -0.11
C SER A 134 2.50 -24.53 -1.13
N ARG A 135 3.75 -24.09 -1.33
CA ARG A 135 4.11 -23.25 -2.47
C ARG A 135 3.74 -24.02 -3.73
N PRO A 136 2.94 -23.47 -4.63
CA PRO A 136 2.83 -24.06 -5.96
C PRO A 136 4.26 -24.11 -6.54
N ARG A 137 4.77 -25.31 -6.76
CA ARG A 137 6.07 -25.49 -7.41
C ARG A 137 6.03 -24.74 -8.73
N ARG A 138 6.93 -23.75 -8.89
CA ARG A 138 7.17 -23.13 -10.17
C ARG A 138 7.35 -24.25 -11.20
N PRO A 139 6.61 -24.25 -12.32
CA PRO A 139 6.84 -25.23 -13.37
C PRO A 139 8.29 -25.11 -13.80
N THR A 140 9.08 -26.14 -13.63
CA THR A 140 10.44 -26.25 -14.16
C THR A 140 10.32 -26.09 -15.67
N ALA A 141 10.96 -25.06 -16.23
CA ALA A 141 11.03 -24.86 -17.67
C ALA A 141 11.53 -26.13 -18.32
N LYS A 142 10.71 -26.75 -19.17
CA LYS A 142 11.12 -27.88 -20.00
C LYS A 142 12.32 -27.48 -20.83
N PRO A 143 13.42 -28.27 -20.85
CA PRO A 143 14.54 -27.98 -21.74
C PRO A 143 14.05 -28.02 -23.20
N ARG A 144 14.29 -26.94 -23.92
CA ARG A 144 14.05 -26.88 -25.37
C ARG A 144 14.85 -28.00 -26.02
N ARG A 145 14.15 -29.02 -26.55
CA ARG A 145 14.75 -30.00 -27.44
C ARG A 145 15.36 -29.26 -28.62
N GLY A 146 16.66 -29.42 -28.79
CA GLY A 146 17.41 -28.86 -29.89
C GLY A 146 16.81 -29.25 -31.24
N ALA A 147 16.73 -28.29 -32.14
CA ALA A 147 16.54 -28.53 -33.56
C ALA A 147 17.71 -29.36 -34.05
N ARG A 148 17.42 -30.53 -34.58
CA ARG A 148 18.36 -31.24 -35.46
C ARG A 148 18.11 -30.77 -36.88
N ALA A 149 19.21 -30.50 -37.56
CA ALA A 149 19.34 -30.19 -38.95
C ALA A 149 18.65 -31.21 -39.88
#